data_84c9d3f3cbcbb5b40d6149bc82fc8bfb
#
_entry.id   84c9d3f3cbcbb5b40d6149bc82fc8bfb
#
_cell.length_a   1.000
_cell.length_b   1.000
_cell.length_c   1.000
_cell.angle_alpha   90.00
_cell.angle_beta   90.00
_cell.angle_gamma   90.00
#
_symmetry.space_group_name_H-M   'P 1'
#
loop_
_entity.id
_entity.type
_entity.pdbx_description
1 polymer ?
#
loop_
_entity_poly.entity_id
_entity_poly.type
_entity_poly.pdbx_seq_one_letter_code
_entity_poly.pdbx_strand_id
1 'polypeptide(L)'
;MGKPYPRYRSFNDAVSLTIFGAIDNTEFVKFITEVQDKNSKIMPLAEMMILRDLMDNRKEQLSELSRKVQKSLDETKKSCNELVNGGLIEIVGKEYMLTAKVYEALKSDVEYTRDKTVQYIKAKNMILEYLQINDRITSAKIQEMCGFTKQQARSVIDKMRSEELIDICRRGNKSYYVRL
;
A
#
# COMPACT_ATOMS: atom_id res chain seq x y z
N MET A 1 12.39 8.50 -13.97
CA MET A 1 12.06 7.07 -13.96
C MET A 1 10.64 6.92 -14.43
N GLY A 2 10.17 5.81 -14.90
CA GLY A 2 8.85 5.62 -15.51
C GLY A 2 8.96 4.72 -16.72
N LYS A 3 10.15 4.11 -16.89
CA LYS A 3 10.38 3.11 -17.92
C LYS A 3 10.34 1.71 -17.31
N PRO A 4 9.84 0.70 -18.05
CA PRO A 4 9.90 -0.69 -17.63
C PRO A 4 11.36 -1.12 -17.42
N TYR A 5 11.57 -2.10 -16.55
CA TYR A 5 12.89 -2.69 -16.39
C TYR A 5 13.36 -3.35 -17.69
N PRO A 6 14.67 -3.29 -18.00
CA PRO A 6 15.21 -4.03 -19.11
C PRO A 6 14.92 -5.54 -18.96
N ARG A 7 14.48 -6.16 -20.05
CA ARG A 7 14.25 -7.60 -20.08
C ARG A 7 15.50 -8.31 -20.60
N TYR A 8 15.96 -9.25 -19.82
CA TYR A 8 17.11 -10.09 -20.16
C TYR A 8 16.63 -11.50 -20.51
N ARG A 9 17.12 -12.03 -21.61
CA ARG A 9 16.91 -13.43 -22.01
C ARG A 9 18.24 -14.02 -22.43
N SER A 10 18.58 -15.19 -21.89
CA SER A 10 19.78 -15.97 -22.26
C SER A 10 19.36 -17.15 -23.11
N PHE A 11 20.09 -17.38 -24.17
CA PHE A 11 20.03 -18.55 -25.04
C PHE A 11 21.37 -19.28 -24.93
N ASN A 12 21.50 -20.47 -25.56
CA ASN A 12 22.73 -21.29 -25.44
C ASN A 12 24.03 -20.53 -25.80
N ASP A 13 23.98 -19.68 -26.80
CA ASP A 13 25.13 -18.97 -27.38
C ASP A 13 24.88 -17.47 -27.60
N ALA A 14 23.76 -16.97 -27.11
CA ALA A 14 23.36 -15.56 -27.25
C ALA A 14 22.65 -14.99 -26.03
N VAL A 15 22.75 -13.67 -25.87
CA VAL A 15 22.05 -12.90 -24.85
C VAL A 15 21.25 -11.82 -25.56
N SER A 16 19.97 -11.72 -25.23
CA SER A 16 19.11 -10.63 -25.70
C SER A 16 18.79 -9.71 -24.52
N LEU A 17 19.08 -8.41 -24.69
CA LEU A 17 18.69 -7.35 -23.76
C LEU A 17 17.70 -6.42 -24.45
N THR A 18 16.50 -6.33 -23.93
CA THR A 18 15.49 -5.39 -24.40
C THR A 18 15.41 -4.18 -23.45
N ILE A 19 15.70 -3.00 -23.98
CA ILE A 19 15.60 -1.74 -23.28
C ILE A 19 14.41 -0.94 -23.84
N PHE A 20 13.47 -0.58 -22.98
CA PHE A 20 12.27 0.15 -23.37
C PHE A 20 12.55 1.64 -23.41
N GLY A 21 12.26 2.31 -24.54
CA GLY A 21 12.50 3.74 -24.75
C GLY A 21 11.38 4.65 -24.23
N ALA A 22 10.15 4.15 -24.15
CA ALA A 22 8.99 4.92 -23.71
C ALA A 22 8.84 4.99 -22.19
N ILE A 23 8.16 6.03 -21.71
CA ILE A 23 7.71 6.12 -20.30
C ILE A 23 6.50 5.19 -20.15
N ASP A 24 6.61 4.22 -19.26
CA ASP A 24 5.57 3.22 -19.02
C ASP A 24 4.44 3.74 -18.13
N ASN A 25 4.78 4.63 -17.19
CA ASN A 25 3.83 5.15 -16.22
C ASN A 25 4.07 6.64 -15.94
N THR A 26 3.32 7.49 -16.67
CA THR A 26 3.38 8.95 -16.50
C THR A 26 2.81 9.40 -15.15
N GLU A 27 1.81 8.70 -14.63
CA GLU A 27 1.19 9.02 -13.34
C GLU A 27 2.16 8.79 -12.18
N PHE A 28 2.97 7.72 -12.26
CA PHE A 28 4.03 7.51 -11.27
C PHE A 28 5.08 8.63 -11.29
N VAL A 29 5.50 9.08 -12.47
CA VAL A 29 6.46 10.19 -12.59
C VAL A 29 5.87 11.46 -12.00
N LYS A 30 4.62 11.82 -12.34
CA LYS A 30 3.92 12.98 -11.76
C LYS A 30 3.83 12.88 -10.24
N PHE A 31 3.40 11.73 -9.73
CA PHE A 31 3.29 11.47 -8.30
C PHE A 31 4.63 11.70 -7.58
N ILE A 32 5.74 11.14 -8.09
CA ILE A 32 7.07 11.35 -7.49
C ILE A 32 7.45 12.82 -7.51
N THR A 33 7.19 13.54 -8.61
CA THR A 33 7.47 14.99 -8.69
C THR A 33 6.66 15.76 -7.63
N GLU A 34 5.37 15.52 -7.52
CA GLU A 34 4.51 16.16 -6.52
C GLU A 34 4.97 15.89 -5.07
N VAL A 35 5.40 14.66 -4.77
CA VAL A 35 5.93 14.30 -3.45
C VAL A 35 7.24 15.04 -3.16
N GLN A 36 8.14 15.15 -4.14
CA GLN A 36 9.41 15.87 -4.00
C GLN A 36 9.18 17.37 -3.80
N ASP A 37 8.31 17.98 -4.61
CA ASP A 37 7.96 19.40 -4.51
C ASP A 37 7.35 19.74 -3.14
N LYS A 38 6.41 18.92 -2.68
CA LYS A 38 5.77 19.08 -1.38
C LYS A 38 6.74 19.00 -0.21
N ASN A 39 7.70 18.10 -0.29
CA ASN A 39 8.67 17.87 0.79
C ASN A 39 9.93 18.72 0.63
N SER A 40 10.07 19.46 -0.48
CA SER A 40 11.29 20.21 -0.84
C SER A 40 12.56 19.36 -0.74
N LYS A 41 12.45 18.05 -1.03
CA LYS A 41 13.51 17.06 -0.91
C LYS A 41 13.48 16.09 -2.09
N ILE A 42 14.61 15.88 -2.70
CA ILE A 42 14.77 14.88 -3.75
C ILE A 42 14.67 13.47 -3.12
N MET A 43 13.77 12.65 -3.65
CA MET A 43 13.59 11.28 -3.21
C MET A 43 14.76 10.41 -3.67
N PRO A 44 15.42 9.66 -2.77
CA PRO A 44 16.49 8.73 -3.12
C PRO A 44 16.03 7.66 -4.11
N LEU A 45 16.96 7.20 -4.97
CA LEU A 45 16.67 6.18 -5.99
C LEU A 45 16.07 4.91 -5.38
N ALA A 46 16.60 4.46 -4.24
CA ALA A 46 16.11 3.25 -3.57
C ALA A 46 14.63 3.39 -3.15
N GLU A 47 14.23 4.55 -2.64
CA GLU A 47 12.83 4.82 -2.26
C GLU A 47 11.92 4.82 -3.48
N MET A 48 12.34 5.43 -4.60
CA MET A 48 11.59 5.39 -5.86
C MET A 48 11.46 3.96 -6.41
N MET A 49 12.52 3.15 -6.30
CA MET A 49 12.48 1.74 -6.71
C MET A 49 11.53 0.92 -5.84
N ILE A 50 11.53 1.13 -4.51
CA ILE A 50 10.61 0.48 -3.59
C ILE A 50 9.16 0.84 -3.93
N LEU A 51 8.85 2.13 -4.11
CA LEU A 51 7.49 2.56 -4.48
C LEU A 51 7.04 1.96 -5.81
N ARG A 52 7.92 1.94 -6.81
CA ARG A 52 7.62 1.33 -8.12
C ARG A 52 7.36 -0.16 -7.98
N ASP A 53 8.18 -0.87 -7.23
CA ASP A 53 8.01 -2.30 -7.04
C ASP A 53 6.71 -2.64 -6.31
N LEU A 54 6.39 -1.89 -5.25
CA LEU A 54 5.13 -2.06 -4.52
C LEU A 54 3.89 -1.70 -5.36
N MET A 55 4.03 -0.81 -6.34
CA MET A 55 2.97 -0.53 -7.29
C MET A 55 2.70 -1.74 -8.21
N ASP A 56 3.76 -2.40 -8.67
CA ASP A 56 3.64 -3.53 -9.60
C ASP A 56 3.26 -4.85 -8.88
N ASN A 57 3.80 -5.09 -7.67
CA ASN A 57 3.66 -6.34 -6.93
C ASN A 57 2.74 -6.26 -5.71
N ARG A 58 2.22 -5.08 -5.40
CA ARG A 58 1.25 -4.78 -4.31
C ARG A 58 1.78 -4.97 -2.90
N LYS A 59 2.43 -6.09 -2.60
CA LYS A 59 3.01 -6.43 -1.30
C LYS A 59 4.35 -7.12 -1.47
N GLU A 60 5.31 -6.73 -0.64
CA GLU A 60 6.63 -7.36 -0.66
C GLU A 60 7.24 -7.41 0.74
N GLN A 61 8.01 -8.46 0.99
CA GLN A 61 8.82 -8.56 2.20
C GLN A 61 10.12 -7.75 2.08
N LEU A 62 10.70 -7.36 3.21
CA LEU A 62 11.95 -6.60 3.24
C LEU A 62 13.08 -7.26 2.46
N SER A 63 13.21 -8.59 2.54
CA SER A 63 14.22 -9.38 1.83
C SER A 63 14.10 -9.26 0.31
N GLU A 64 12.87 -9.29 -0.21
CA GLU A 64 12.62 -9.13 -1.65
C GLU A 64 12.89 -7.71 -2.10
N LEU A 65 12.45 -6.71 -1.34
CA LEU A 65 12.76 -5.31 -1.62
C LEU A 65 14.27 -5.06 -1.62
N SER A 66 15.01 -5.60 -0.63
CA SER A 66 16.47 -5.50 -0.55
C SER A 66 17.16 -6.06 -1.80
N ARG A 67 16.73 -7.24 -2.25
CA ARG A 67 17.27 -7.88 -3.46
C ARG A 67 17.00 -7.02 -4.71
N LYS A 68 15.80 -6.46 -4.85
CA LYS A 68 15.38 -5.67 -6.01
C LYS A 68 16.07 -4.30 -6.07
N VAL A 69 16.24 -3.64 -4.93
CA VAL A 69 16.95 -2.35 -4.86
C VAL A 69 18.48 -2.52 -4.78
N GLN A 70 18.98 -3.75 -4.70
CA GLN A 70 20.39 -4.10 -4.63
C GLN A 70 21.13 -3.39 -3.47
N LYS A 71 20.51 -3.40 -2.29
CA LYS A 71 21.04 -2.83 -1.05
C LYS A 71 20.97 -3.83 0.09
N SER A 72 21.74 -3.60 1.14
CA SER A 72 21.65 -4.40 2.37
C SER A 72 20.25 -4.31 3.00
N LEU A 73 19.89 -5.29 3.82
CA LEU A 73 18.63 -5.29 4.57
C LEU A 73 18.48 -4.03 5.43
N ASP A 74 19.56 -3.60 6.09
CA ASP A 74 19.55 -2.43 6.98
C ASP A 74 19.33 -1.12 6.20
N GLU A 75 20.00 -0.95 5.07
CA GLU A 75 19.80 0.23 4.21
C GLU A 75 18.38 0.25 3.62
N THR A 76 17.88 -0.90 3.17
CA THR A 76 16.53 -1.02 2.65
C THR A 76 15.48 -0.75 3.72
N LYS A 77 15.72 -1.25 4.94
CA LYS A 77 14.86 -0.98 6.09
C LYS A 77 14.80 0.52 6.44
N LYS A 78 15.94 1.23 6.36
CA LYS A 78 15.98 2.68 6.54
C LYS A 78 15.12 3.38 5.49
N SER A 79 15.28 3.04 4.21
CA SER A 79 14.46 3.60 3.12
C SER A 79 12.97 3.29 3.31
N CYS A 80 12.62 2.07 3.72
CA CYS A 80 11.22 1.72 4.04
C CYS A 80 10.68 2.55 5.21
N ASN A 81 11.47 2.77 6.27
CA ASN A 81 11.04 3.58 7.41
C ASN A 81 10.80 5.05 7.01
N GLU A 82 11.66 5.63 6.16
CA GLU A 82 11.43 6.98 5.61
C GLU A 82 10.12 7.05 4.81
N LEU A 83 9.84 6.05 3.98
CA LEU A 83 8.59 5.97 3.23
C LEU A 83 7.36 5.76 4.13
N VAL A 84 7.48 4.98 5.21
CA VAL A 84 6.42 4.81 6.22
C VAL A 84 6.15 6.13 6.94
N ASN A 85 7.22 6.80 7.41
CA ASN A 85 7.11 8.10 8.10
C ASN A 85 6.51 9.18 7.17
N GLY A 86 6.81 9.11 5.87
CA GLY A 86 6.23 9.97 4.84
C GLY A 86 4.77 9.61 4.47
N GLY A 87 4.22 8.53 5.05
CA GLY A 87 2.85 8.07 4.75
C GLY A 87 2.67 7.54 3.33
N LEU A 88 3.75 7.11 2.68
CA LEU A 88 3.73 6.59 1.32
C LEU A 88 3.54 5.07 1.27
N ILE A 89 4.10 4.36 2.24
CA ILE A 89 3.91 2.91 2.40
C ILE A 89 3.46 2.58 3.82
N GLU A 90 2.90 1.42 4.02
CA GLU A 90 2.52 0.88 5.33
C GLU A 90 2.97 -0.57 5.49
N ILE A 91 3.08 -1.01 6.75
CA ILE A 91 3.43 -2.38 7.09
C ILE A 91 2.14 -3.14 7.41
N VAL A 92 1.95 -4.27 6.74
CA VAL A 92 0.82 -5.19 6.98
C VAL A 92 1.37 -6.58 7.28
N GLY A 93 1.37 -6.94 8.56
CA GLY A 93 2.06 -8.15 9.02
C GLY A 93 3.57 -8.05 8.88
N LYS A 94 4.15 -8.83 7.98
CA LYS A 94 5.60 -8.82 7.66
C LYS A 94 5.93 -8.22 6.31
N GLU A 95 4.94 -7.65 5.63
CA GLU A 95 5.04 -7.13 4.26
C GLU A 95 4.86 -5.62 4.23
N TYR A 96 5.46 -4.97 3.26
CA TYR A 96 5.25 -3.56 2.94
C TYR A 96 4.26 -3.43 1.79
N MET A 97 3.47 -2.37 1.79
CA MET A 97 2.56 -2.03 0.70
C MET A 97 2.35 -0.52 0.62
N LEU A 98 1.84 -0.04 -0.51
CA LEU A 98 1.47 1.36 -0.67
C LEU A 98 0.27 1.71 0.22
N THR A 99 0.22 2.94 0.73
CA THR A 99 -0.96 3.46 1.44
C THR A 99 -2.11 3.70 0.48
N ALA A 100 -3.35 3.67 0.98
CA ALA A 100 -4.55 3.98 0.19
C ALA A 100 -4.43 5.33 -0.53
N LYS A 101 -3.86 6.34 0.14
CA LYS A 101 -3.63 7.68 -0.41
C LYS A 101 -2.73 7.66 -1.64
N VAL A 102 -1.67 6.83 -1.64
CA VAL A 102 -0.77 6.69 -2.79
C VAL A 102 -1.48 5.99 -3.95
N TYR A 103 -2.26 4.95 -3.68
CA TYR A 103 -3.06 4.29 -4.71
C TYR A 103 -4.05 5.24 -5.39
N GLU A 104 -4.70 6.11 -4.63
CA GLU A 104 -5.60 7.14 -5.16
C GLU A 104 -4.88 8.17 -6.03
N ALA A 105 -3.71 8.63 -5.58
CA ALA A 105 -2.90 9.61 -6.32
C ALA A 105 -2.37 9.04 -7.64
N LEU A 106 -2.03 7.76 -7.69
CA LEU A 106 -1.54 7.10 -8.89
C LEU A 106 -2.62 6.84 -9.94
N LYS A 107 -3.90 7.14 -9.66
CA LYS A 107 -5.04 6.94 -10.57
C LYS A 107 -4.94 5.62 -11.35
N SER A 108 -4.43 4.61 -10.71
CA SER A 108 -4.30 3.32 -11.33
C SER A 108 -5.69 2.77 -11.60
N ASP A 109 -5.92 2.42 -12.85
CA ASP A 109 -7.17 2.05 -13.50
C ASP A 109 -8.22 1.36 -12.62
N VAL A 110 -9.45 1.41 -13.06
CA VAL A 110 -10.68 0.85 -12.49
C VAL A 110 -10.53 -0.56 -11.89
N GLU A 111 -9.53 -1.32 -12.29
CA GLU A 111 -9.17 -2.62 -11.72
C GLU A 111 -8.64 -2.53 -10.28
N TYR A 112 -7.90 -1.48 -9.92
CA TYR A 112 -7.38 -1.30 -8.55
C TYR A 112 -8.49 -1.02 -7.52
N THR A 113 -9.55 -0.35 -7.92
CA THR A 113 -10.71 -0.12 -7.05
C THR A 113 -11.49 -1.40 -6.75
N ARG A 114 -11.35 -2.43 -7.56
CA ARG A 114 -11.94 -3.76 -7.36
C ARG A 114 -11.06 -4.70 -6.53
N ASP A 115 -9.79 -4.36 -6.32
CA ASP A 115 -8.89 -5.22 -5.56
C ASP A 115 -9.29 -5.25 -4.08
N LYS A 116 -9.50 -6.47 -3.56
CA LYS A 116 -9.81 -6.70 -2.13
C LYS A 116 -8.81 -6.04 -1.18
N THR A 117 -7.56 -5.88 -1.61
CA THR A 117 -6.48 -5.29 -0.82
C THR A 117 -6.64 -3.78 -0.71
N VAL A 118 -6.90 -3.09 -1.84
CA VAL A 118 -7.14 -1.64 -1.86
C VAL A 118 -8.44 -1.30 -1.13
N GLN A 119 -9.49 -2.10 -1.34
CA GLN A 119 -10.75 -1.95 -0.60
C GLN A 119 -10.53 -2.09 0.91
N TYR A 120 -9.71 -3.06 1.32
CA TYR A 120 -9.38 -3.24 2.73
C TYR A 120 -8.63 -2.04 3.31
N ILE A 121 -7.59 -1.53 2.62
CA ILE A 121 -6.81 -0.38 3.09
C ILE A 121 -7.69 0.87 3.23
N LYS A 122 -8.52 1.16 2.22
CA LYS A 122 -9.47 2.28 2.28
C LYS A 122 -10.43 2.15 3.46
N ALA A 123 -11.03 0.98 3.61
CA ALA A 123 -11.95 0.71 4.70
C ALA A 123 -11.26 0.82 6.07
N LYS A 124 -10.06 0.26 6.22
CA LYS A 124 -9.25 0.37 7.43
C LYS A 124 -9.01 1.82 7.83
N ASN A 125 -8.56 2.66 6.88
CA ASN A 125 -8.31 4.08 7.15
C ASN A 125 -9.60 4.81 7.55
N MET A 126 -10.70 4.62 6.81
CA MET A 126 -11.99 5.22 7.13
C MET A 126 -12.50 4.82 8.52
N ILE A 127 -12.33 3.54 8.89
CA ILE A 127 -12.75 3.03 10.20
C ILE A 127 -11.88 3.62 11.31
N LEU A 128 -10.56 3.68 11.13
CA LEU A 128 -9.64 4.25 12.13
C LEU A 128 -9.84 5.77 12.29
N GLU A 129 -10.04 6.51 11.21
CA GLU A 129 -10.38 7.95 11.25
C GLU A 129 -11.70 8.16 11.98
N TYR A 130 -12.71 7.36 11.70
CA TYR A 130 -13.99 7.44 12.41
C TYR A 130 -13.81 7.18 13.91
N LEU A 131 -12.99 6.19 14.30
CA LEU A 131 -12.70 5.84 15.68
C LEU A 131 -11.78 6.85 16.41
N GLN A 132 -11.12 7.76 15.68
CA GLN A 132 -10.43 8.90 16.32
C GLN A 132 -11.40 9.95 16.89
N ILE A 133 -12.57 10.07 16.27
CA ILE A 133 -13.60 11.08 16.65
C ILE A 133 -14.68 10.42 17.49
N ASN A 134 -14.91 9.12 17.33
CA ASN A 134 -16.00 8.38 17.97
C ASN A 134 -15.44 7.19 18.76
N ASP A 135 -15.93 7.00 19.97
CA ASP A 135 -15.45 5.93 20.87
C ASP A 135 -15.71 4.50 20.34
N ARG A 136 -16.64 4.34 19.41
CA ARG A 136 -17.08 3.03 18.93
C ARG A 136 -17.67 3.08 17.52
N ILE A 137 -17.63 1.94 16.83
CA ILE A 137 -18.25 1.74 15.52
C ILE A 137 -19.04 0.43 15.48
N THR A 138 -20.14 0.38 14.73
CA THR A 138 -20.93 -0.85 14.53
C THR A 138 -20.69 -1.42 13.13
N SER A 139 -20.94 -2.73 12.94
CA SER A 139 -20.87 -3.35 11.62
C SER A 139 -21.80 -2.69 10.60
N ALA A 140 -22.98 -2.22 11.01
CA ALA A 140 -23.90 -1.49 10.15
C ALA A 140 -23.30 -0.15 9.69
N LYS A 141 -22.61 0.57 10.57
CA LYS A 141 -21.95 1.84 10.22
C LYS A 141 -20.78 1.61 9.27
N ILE A 142 -20.01 0.53 9.44
CA ILE A 142 -18.95 0.14 8.51
C ILE A 142 -19.53 -0.17 7.12
N GLN A 143 -20.66 -0.89 7.04
CA GLN A 143 -21.33 -1.17 5.79
C GLN A 143 -21.77 0.12 5.07
N GLU A 144 -22.37 1.04 5.80
CA GLU A 144 -22.81 2.34 5.28
C GLU A 144 -21.62 3.19 4.77
N MET A 145 -20.59 3.35 5.58
CA MET A 145 -19.42 4.20 5.27
C MET A 145 -18.61 3.67 4.08
N CYS A 146 -18.41 2.34 4.03
CA CYS A 146 -17.55 1.72 3.03
C CYS A 146 -18.32 1.20 1.81
N GLY A 147 -19.65 1.28 1.79
CA GLY A 147 -20.47 0.69 0.74
C GLY A 147 -20.40 -0.84 0.70
N PHE A 148 -20.18 -1.50 1.84
CA PHE A 148 -19.93 -2.93 1.92
C PHE A 148 -21.21 -3.74 2.15
N THR A 149 -21.22 -4.94 1.59
CA THR A 149 -22.15 -5.99 2.02
C THR A 149 -21.78 -6.44 3.45
N LYS A 150 -22.73 -7.09 4.13
CA LYS A 150 -22.51 -7.65 5.49
C LYS A 150 -21.30 -8.59 5.55
N GLN A 151 -21.08 -9.39 4.50
CA GLN A 151 -19.97 -10.33 4.42
C GLN A 151 -18.62 -9.61 4.23
N GLN A 152 -18.56 -8.58 3.38
CA GLN A 152 -17.37 -7.76 3.19
C GLN A 152 -16.99 -7.01 4.46
N ALA A 153 -17.96 -6.37 5.13
CA ALA A 153 -17.74 -5.70 6.40
C ALA A 153 -17.20 -6.66 7.47
N ARG A 154 -17.75 -7.87 7.56
CA ARG A 154 -17.26 -8.90 8.48
C ARG A 154 -15.82 -9.29 8.18
N SER A 155 -15.47 -9.54 6.92
CA SER A 155 -14.11 -9.88 6.51
C SER A 155 -13.10 -8.80 6.88
N VAL A 156 -13.45 -7.52 6.70
CA VAL A 156 -12.60 -6.37 7.07
C VAL A 156 -12.44 -6.30 8.60
N ILE A 157 -13.51 -6.43 9.35
CA ILE A 157 -13.50 -6.44 10.82
C ILE A 157 -12.60 -7.56 11.35
N ASP A 158 -12.78 -8.79 10.86
CA ASP A 158 -12.00 -9.95 11.30
C ASP A 158 -10.52 -9.75 11.01
N LYS A 159 -10.18 -9.16 9.87
CA LYS A 159 -8.80 -8.83 9.51
C LYS A 159 -8.22 -7.71 10.38
N MET A 160 -8.95 -6.63 10.65
CA MET A 160 -8.51 -5.54 11.53
C MET A 160 -8.32 -6.02 12.97
N ARG A 161 -9.12 -7.00 13.43
CA ARG A 161 -8.93 -7.63 14.73
C ARG A 161 -7.70 -8.52 14.76
N SER A 162 -7.42 -9.27 13.70
CA SER A 162 -6.19 -10.07 13.60
C SER A 162 -4.92 -9.21 13.51
N GLU A 163 -5.06 -7.95 13.10
CA GLU A 163 -3.98 -6.94 13.09
C GLU A 163 -3.91 -6.15 14.42
N GLU A 164 -4.73 -6.50 15.42
CA GLU A 164 -4.79 -5.85 16.74
C GLU A 164 -5.08 -4.33 16.67
N LEU A 165 -5.88 -3.91 15.69
CA LEU A 165 -6.23 -2.50 15.49
C LEU A 165 -7.54 -2.11 16.18
N ILE A 166 -8.45 -3.08 16.29
CA ILE A 166 -9.76 -2.92 16.92
C ILE A 166 -10.12 -4.18 17.70
N ASP A 167 -10.94 -4.00 18.73
CA ASP A 167 -11.52 -5.15 19.44
C ASP A 167 -13.05 -5.04 19.56
N ILE A 168 -13.68 -6.19 19.81
CA ILE A 168 -15.13 -6.30 19.95
C ILE A 168 -15.55 -6.06 21.39
N CYS A 169 -16.48 -5.15 21.59
CA CYS A 169 -17.21 -4.97 22.83
C CYS A 169 -18.67 -5.36 22.67
N ARG A 170 -19.24 -6.00 23.68
CA ARG A 170 -20.65 -6.40 23.70
C ARG A 170 -21.38 -5.72 24.84
N ARG A 171 -22.55 -5.13 24.54
CA ARG A 171 -23.45 -4.58 25.56
C ARG A 171 -24.88 -5.08 25.27
N GLY A 172 -25.31 -6.08 26.02
CA GLY A 172 -26.56 -6.79 25.75
C GLY A 172 -26.49 -7.49 24.39
N ASN A 173 -27.51 -7.35 23.57
CA ASN A 173 -27.61 -7.96 22.22
C ASN A 173 -26.88 -7.16 21.12
N LYS A 174 -26.17 -6.07 21.46
CA LYS A 174 -25.48 -5.23 20.46
C LYS A 174 -23.96 -5.40 20.57
N SER A 175 -23.34 -5.64 19.45
CA SER A 175 -21.88 -5.66 19.29
C SER A 175 -21.38 -4.37 18.66
N TYR A 176 -20.30 -3.81 19.17
CA TYR A 176 -19.60 -2.67 18.60
C TYR A 176 -18.09 -2.90 18.70
N TYR A 177 -17.33 -2.15 17.94
CA TYR A 177 -15.87 -2.26 17.88
C TYR A 177 -15.26 -0.95 18.37
N VAL A 178 -14.14 -1.08 19.07
CA VAL A 178 -13.36 0.03 19.64
C VAL A 178 -11.93 -0.08 19.13
N ARG A 179 -11.23 1.02 19.09
CA ARG A 179 -9.81 1.05 18.76
C ARG A 179 -9.00 0.51 19.96
N LEU A 180 -7.96 -0.26 19.69
CA LEU A 180 -6.96 -0.72 20.67
C LEU A 180 -5.83 0.30 20.82
#